data_d1d78303606483e5d77e9de6bd481a1d
#
_entry.id   d1d78303606483e5d77e9de6bd481a1d
#
_cell.length_a   1.000
_cell.length_b   1.000
_cell.length_c   1.000
_cell.angle_alpha   90.00
_cell.angle_beta   90.00
_cell.angle_gamma   90.00
#
_symmetry.space_group_name_H-M   'P 1'
#
loop_
_entity.id
_entity.type
_entity.pdbx_description
1 polymer ?
#
loop_
_entity_poly.entity_id
_entity_poly.type
_entity_poly.pdbx_seq_one_letter_code
_entity_poly.pdbx_strand_id
1 'polypeptide(L)'
;MIGIICAMQIEADGIIALMENKKQREIAKMTFTSGTLNGKELVVVVCGVGKVNAAMCSFAMIQNYKPDCVINSGVAGSVSEKVSVGDIVVAVNVVEHDMNTTALGDLQGEVSFPESKVMYFECDKKVCDTLYNSAQKLENTRVEKGTVASGDIFISERRKRIKIGETFNALACEMEGAAIAHVCSRTEVPCGILRAISDDLNENKGMDFVKFCEMSSKKTVAVVSDFVNNI
;
A
#
# COMPACT_ATOMS: atom_id res chain seq x y z
N MET A 1 -10.24 4.98 -15.40
CA MET A 1 -8.86 4.40 -15.35
C MET A 1 -8.48 4.16 -13.91
N ILE A 2 -7.85 3.03 -13.59
CA ILE A 2 -7.38 2.68 -12.24
C ILE A 2 -5.87 2.83 -12.19
N GLY A 3 -5.35 3.57 -11.20
CA GLY A 3 -3.93 3.69 -10.94
C GLY A 3 -3.44 2.62 -9.95
N ILE A 4 -2.34 1.93 -10.25
CA ILE A 4 -1.72 0.94 -9.36
C ILE A 4 -0.26 1.31 -9.14
N ILE A 5 0.12 1.49 -7.89
CA ILE A 5 1.48 1.81 -7.47
C ILE A 5 2.02 0.65 -6.63
N CYS A 6 3.17 0.13 -7.04
CA CYS A 6 3.95 -0.87 -6.31
C CYS A 6 5.32 -0.30 -5.96
N ALA A 7 5.92 -0.73 -4.86
CA ALA A 7 7.27 -0.29 -4.49
C ALA A 7 8.36 -1.04 -5.25
N MET A 8 8.13 -2.32 -5.52
CA MET A 8 9.11 -3.24 -6.11
C MET A 8 8.59 -3.86 -7.41
N GLN A 9 9.52 -4.22 -8.30
CA GLN A 9 9.18 -4.83 -9.58
C GLN A 9 8.43 -6.15 -9.42
N ILE A 10 8.81 -6.98 -8.45
CA ILE A 10 8.17 -8.27 -8.15
C ILE A 10 6.67 -8.13 -7.79
N GLU A 11 6.26 -6.99 -7.25
CA GLU A 11 4.86 -6.71 -6.90
C GLU A 11 4.03 -6.30 -8.13
N ALA A 12 4.68 -5.64 -9.11
CA ALA A 12 4.03 -5.12 -10.30
C ALA A 12 3.98 -6.14 -11.45
N ASP A 13 4.98 -7.00 -11.58
CA ASP A 13 5.16 -7.89 -12.73
C ASP A 13 3.94 -8.76 -13.02
N GLY A 14 3.34 -9.33 -11.97
CA GLY A 14 2.15 -10.18 -12.12
C GLY A 14 0.94 -9.41 -12.64
N ILE A 15 0.76 -8.16 -12.21
CA ILE A 15 -0.34 -7.29 -12.69
C ILE A 15 -0.07 -6.89 -14.15
N ILE A 16 1.15 -6.43 -14.44
CA ILE A 16 1.56 -6.03 -15.79
C ILE A 16 1.45 -7.19 -16.78
N ALA A 17 1.76 -8.42 -16.35
CA ALA A 17 1.66 -9.61 -17.20
C ALA A 17 0.21 -9.89 -17.65
N LEU A 18 -0.78 -9.60 -16.79
CA LEU A 18 -2.20 -9.78 -17.09
C LEU A 18 -2.78 -8.67 -17.99
N MET A 19 -2.09 -7.54 -18.15
CA MET A 19 -2.58 -6.42 -18.95
C MET A 19 -2.42 -6.66 -20.45
N GLU A 20 -3.37 -6.13 -21.21
CA GLU A 20 -3.39 -6.09 -22.67
C GLU A 20 -3.18 -4.65 -23.18
N ASN A 21 -2.85 -4.50 -24.48
CA ASN A 21 -2.69 -3.21 -25.18
C ASN A 21 -1.71 -2.25 -24.46
N LYS A 22 -0.63 -2.80 -23.95
CA LYS A 22 0.33 -2.08 -23.09
C LYS A 22 1.06 -0.98 -23.84
N LYS A 23 1.15 0.20 -23.22
CA LYS A 23 1.96 1.33 -23.64
C LYS A 23 2.80 1.79 -22.46
N GLN A 24 4.05 2.14 -22.70
CA GLN A 24 4.96 2.63 -21.65
C GLN A 24 5.32 4.10 -21.88
N ARG A 25 5.40 4.84 -20.79
CA ARG A 25 5.87 6.21 -20.75
C ARG A 25 6.73 6.43 -19.53
N GLU A 26 7.91 7.01 -19.73
CA GLU A 26 8.79 7.41 -18.62
C GLU A 26 8.39 8.80 -18.11
N ILE A 27 8.21 8.94 -16.79
CA ILE A 27 7.98 10.21 -16.09
C ILE A 27 8.83 10.18 -14.83
N ALA A 28 9.69 11.17 -14.62
CA ALA A 28 10.58 11.26 -13.45
C ALA A 28 11.40 9.97 -13.20
N LYS A 29 11.91 9.35 -14.25
CA LYS A 29 12.66 8.08 -14.22
C LYS A 29 11.85 6.86 -13.75
N MET A 30 10.53 6.96 -13.68
CA MET A 30 9.62 5.85 -13.43
C MET A 30 8.90 5.46 -14.71
N THR A 31 8.81 4.16 -14.99
CA THR A 31 8.10 3.63 -16.16
C THR A 31 6.64 3.37 -15.81
N PHE A 32 5.75 4.18 -16.35
CA PHE A 32 4.30 3.99 -16.27
C PHE A 32 3.82 3.09 -17.41
N THR A 33 3.26 1.94 -17.08
CA THR A 33 2.69 1.00 -18.04
C THR A 33 1.17 1.14 -18.03
N SER A 34 0.60 1.76 -19.07
CA SER A 34 -0.85 1.83 -19.25
C SER A 34 -1.34 0.71 -20.17
N GLY A 35 -2.58 0.28 -20.01
CA GLY A 35 -3.19 -0.78 -20.80
C GLY A 35 -4.58 -1.12 -20.29
N THR A 36 -5.07 -2.31 -20.62
CA THR A 36 -6.37 -2.80 -20.18
C THR A 36 -6.25 -4.13 -19.44
N LEU A 37 -7.09 -4.35 -18.46
CA LEU A 37 -7.30 -5.64 -17.79
C LEU A 37 -8.80 -5.88 -17.71
N ASN A 38 -9.28 -6.98 -18.31
CA ASN A 38 -10.70 -7.30 -18.38
C ASN A 38 -11.57 -6.14 -18.92
N GLY A 39 -11.05 -5.43 -19.94
CA GLY A 39 -11.74 -4.29 -20.57
C GLY A 39 -11.69 -2.97 -19.79
N LYS A 40 -11.11 -2.94 -18.59
CA LYS A 40 -10.93 -1.70 -17.79
C LYS A 40 -9.54 -1.11 -18.01
N GLU A 41 -9.45 0.22 -18.10
CA GLU A 41 -8.18 0.93 -18.26
C GLU A 41 -7.40 0.98 -16.95
N LEU A 42 -6.13 0.60 -17.01
CA LEU A 42 -5.18 0.65 -15.88
C LEU A 42 -3.92 1.41 -16.25
N VAL A 43 -3.28 1.96 -15.24
CA VAL A 43 -1.88 2.36 -15.27
C VAL A 43 -1.14 1.78 -14.06
N VAL A 44 -0.06 1.07 -14.31
CA VAL A 44 0.77 0.42 -13.29
C VAL A 44 2.16 1.03 -13.30
N VAL A 45 2.74 1.28 -12.14
CA VAL A 45 4.09 1.84 -12.00
C VAL A 45 4.81 1.27 -10.79
N VAL A 46 6.12 1.12 -10.91
CA VAL A 46 7.03 0.83 -9.79
C VAL A 46 7.65 2.14 -9.33
N CYS A 47 7.36 2.55 -8.09
CA CYS A 47 7.82 3.85 -7.58
C CYS A 47 9.21 3.79 -6.94
N GLY A 48 9.67 2.61 -6.51
CA GLY A 48 10.79 2.46 -5.59
C GLY A 48 10.34 2.57 -4.13
N VAL A 49 11.25 2.21 -3.22
CA VAL A 49 10.97 2.15 -1.78
C VAL A 49 11.02 3.54 -1.14
N GLY A 50 10.11 3.78 -0.19
CA GLY A 50 10.11 4.94 0.70
C GLY A 50 9.13 6.05 0.31
N LYS A 51 8.82 6.89 1.30
CA LYS A 51 7.75 7.90 1.23
C LYS A 51 7.95 8.94 0.13
N VAL A 52 9.17 9.41 -0.10
CA VAL A 52 9.46 10.42 -1.13
C VAL A 52 9.19 9.86 -2.53
N ASN A 53 9.66 8.63 -2.82
CA ASN A 53 9.40 7.96 -4.08
C ASN A 53 7.90 7.74 -4.29
N ALA A 54 7.21 7.27 -3.27
CA ALA A 54 5.77 7.01 -3.29
C ALA A 54 4.96 8.29 -3.53
N ALA A 55 5.28 9.39 -2.84
CA ALA A 55 4.62 10.68 -2.99
C ALA A 55 4.84 11.27 -4.40
N MET A 56 6.09 11.26 -4.88
CA MET A 56 6.43 11.74 -6.23
C MET A 56 5.70 10.93 -7.31
N CYS A 57 5.66 9.61 -7.15
CA CYS A 57 4.99 8.70 -8.07
C CYS A 57 3.48 8.94 -8.12
N SER A 58 2.82 9.00 -6.95
CA SER A 58 1.37 9.20 -6.88
C SER A 58 0.96 10.55 -7.45
N PHE A 59 1.69 11.63 -7.15
CA PHE A 59 1.43 12.93 -7.74
C PHE A 59 1.63 12.92 -9.27
N ALA A 60 2.72 12.32 -9.77
CA ALA A 60 2.96 12.18 -11.21
C ALA A 60 1.87 11.36 -11.90
N MET A 61 1.41 10.26 -11.29
CA MET A 61 0.30 9.45 -11.79
C MET A 61 -0.99 10.27 -11.90
N ILE A 62 -1.38 10.95 -10.83
CA ILE A 62 -2.60 11.76 -10.78
C ILE A 62 -2.59 12.87 -11.83
N GLN A 63 -1.48 13.60 -11.95
CA GLN A 63 -1.38 14.72 -12.91
C GLN A 63 -1.40 14.24 -14.37
N ASN A 64 -0.82 13.10 -14.70
CA ASN A 64 -0.67 12.65 -16.08
C ASN A 64 -1.77 11.70 -16.57
N TYR A 65 -2.39 10.93 -15.65
CA TYR A 65 -3.35 9.87 -16.00
C TYR A 65 -4.76 10.11 -15.45
N LYS A 66 -4.93 10.98 -14.47
CA LYS A 66 -6.20 11.33 -13.82
C LYS A 66 -7.03 10.09 -13.46
N PRO A 67 -6.47 9.16 -12.67
CA PRO A 67 -7.18 7.93 -12.32
C PRO A 67 -8.41 8.23 -11.46
N ASP A 68 -9.45 7.40 -11.60
CA ASP A 68 -10.65 7.46 -10.76
C ASP A 68 -10.37 6.99 -9.33
N CYS A 69 -9.34 6.15 -9.16
CA CYS A 69 -8.79 5.75 -7.86
C CYS A 69 -7.34 5.28 -8.00
N VAL A 70 -6.61 5.33 -6.90
CA VAL A 70 -5.23 4.82 -6.78
C VAL A 70 -5.19 3.68 -5.79
N ILE A 71 -4.60 2.55 -6.20
CA ILE A 71 -4.32 1.40 -5.34
C ILE A 71 -2.81 1.30 -5.11
N ASN A 72 -2.41 1.26 -3.87
CA ASN A 72 -1.06 0.83 -3.52
C ASN A 72 -1.09 -0.65 -3.12
N SER A 73 -0.42 -1.47 -3.91
CA SER A 73 -0.37 -2.93 -3.73
C SER A 73 1.05 -3.38 -3.42
N GLY A 74 1.22 -4.16 -2.35
CA GLY A 74 2.53 -4.63 -1.95
C GLY A 74 2.52 -5.51 -0.72
N VAL A 75 3.72 -5.71 -0.15
CA VAL A 75 3.93 -6.49 1.06
C VAL A 75 4.10 -5.58 2.28
N ALA A 76 3.96 -6.15 3.47
CA ALA A 76 4.20 -5.45 4.74
C ALA A 76 4.60 -6.44 5.85
N GLY A 77 5.32 -5.94 6.85
CA GLY A 77 5.54 -6.65 8.11
C GLY A 77 4.35 -6.50 9.06
N SER A 78 3.99 -7.59 9.77
CA SER A 78 3.01 -7.50 10.85
C SER A 78 3.55 -6.67 12.03
N VAL A 79 2.69 -5.86 12.62
CA VAL A 79 2.95 -5.15 13.90
C VAL A 79 1.92 -5.52 14.98
N SER A 80 1.08 -6.51 14.70
CA SER A 80 0.01 -6.99 15.57
C SER A 80 -0.08 -8.52 15.51
N GLU A 81 -0.42 -9.15 16.63
CA GLU A 81 -0.68 -10.60 16.69
C GLU A 81 -1.97 -11.02 15.97
N LYS A 82 -2.77 -10.04 15.51
CA LYS A 82 -4.01 -10.31 14.75
C LYS A 82 -3.77 -10.81 13.35
N VAL A 83 -2.58 -10.58 12.79
CA VAL A 83 -2.22 -11.00 11.43
C VAL A 83 -0.85 -11.69 11.40
N SER A 84 -0.73 -12.68 10.53
CA SER A 84 0.45 -13.54 10.35
C SER A 84 0.90 -13.58 8.90
N VAL A 85 2.07 -14.17 8.64
CA VAL A 85 2.59 -14.35 7.28
C VAL A 85 1.55 -15.01 6.37
N GLY A 86 1.33 -14.41 5.22
CA GLY A 86 0.37 -14.86 4.23
C GLY A 86 -1.05 -14.30 4.38
N ASP A 87 -1.37 -13.58 5.47
CA ASP A 87 -2.62 -12.87 5.63
C ASP A 87 -2.65 -11.59 4.76
N ILE A 88 -3.83 -11.07 4.53
CA ILE A 88 -4.05 -9.82 3.80
C ILE A 88 -4.57 -8.74 4.75
N VAL A 89 -4.02 -7.55 4.64
CA VAL A 89 -4.54 -6.34 5.29
C VAL A 89 -5.00 -5.36 4.22
N VAL A 90 -6.25 -4.92 4.33
CA VAL A 90 -6.81 -3.78 3.59
C VAL A 90 -6.88 -2.60 4.55
N ALA A 91 -6.13 -1.53 4.26
CA ALA A 91 -6.13 -0.38 5.13
C ALA A 91 -7.46 0.38 5.07
N VAL A 92 -8.03 0.70 6.22
CA VAL A 92 -9.12 1.67 6.34
C VAL A 92 -8.57 3.08 6.44
N ASN A 93 -7.41 3.22 7.06
CA ASN A 93 -6.61 4.42 7.11
C ASN A 93 -5.13 4.08 7.25
N VAL A 94 -4.29 5.09 7.06
CA VAL A 94 -2.83 4.95 7.17
C VAL A 94 -2.23 6.09 7.97
N VAL A 95 -1.06 5.86 8.58
CA VAL A 95 -0.35 6.84 9.40
C VAL A 95 1.14 6.87 9.05
N GLU A 96 1.74 8.07 9.02
CA GLU A 96 3.19 8.25 8.90
C GLU A 96 3.83 8.10 10.29
N HIS A 97 4.12 6.86 10.72
CA HIS A 97 4.55 6.55 12.09
C HIS A 97 5.87 7.22 12.50
N ASP A 98 6.71 7.59 11.54
CA ASP A 98 8.01 8.23 11.74
C ASP A 98 7.95 9.77 11.64
N MET A 99 6.80 10.36 11.32
CA MET A 99 6.59 11.80 11.43
C MET A 99 6.61 12.19 12.92
N ASN A 100 7.56 13.04 13.30
CA ASN A 100 7.77 13.35 14.71
C ASN A 100 8.16 14.81 14.92
N THR A 101 7.21 15.60 15.32
CA THR A 101 7.35 16.98 15.79
C THR A 101 6.92 17.15 17.25
N THR A 102 7.02 16.06 18.04
CA THR A 102 6.61 16.04 19.46
C THR A 102 7.36 17.08 20.31
N ALA A 103 8.61 17.42 19.95
CA ALA A 103 9.36 18.50 20.57
C ALA A 103 8.69 19.89 20.40
N LEU A 104 7.80 20.05 19.44
CA LEU A 104 6.99 21.24 19.19
C LEU A 104 5.59 21.15 19.80
N GLY A 105 5.27 20.02 20.46
CA GLY A 105 3.97 19.80 21.12
C GLY A 105 2.95 19.01 20.29
N ASP A 106 3.32 18.52 19.10
CA ASP A 106 2.45 17.67 18.27
C ASP A 106 2.44 16.23 18.78
N LEU A 107 1.46 15.44 18.30
CA LEU A 107 1.47 13.99 18.53
C LEU A 107 2.42 13.31 17.52
N GLN A 108 3.02 12.19 17.91
CA GLN A 108 3.79 11.37 16.96
C GLN A 108 2.86 10.86 15.86
N GLY A 109 3.28 10.96 14.59
CA GLY A 109 2.47 10.60 13.42
C GLY A 109 1.57 11.73 12.93
N GLU A 110 1.50 12.86 13.63
CA GLU A 110 0.69 14.01 13.23
C GLU A 110 1.42 14.85 12.18
N VAL A 111 0.79 15.02 11.02
CA VAL A 111 1.27 15.87 9.92
C VAL A 111 0.57 17.21 10.01
N SER A 112 1.35 18.28 10.08
CA SER A 112 0.84 19.65 10.17
C SER A 112 0.72 20.29 8.80
N PHE A 113 -0.47 20.82 8.49
CA PHE A 113 -0.75 21.66 7.33
C PHE A 113 -1.04 23.10 7.80
N PRO A 114 -1.00 24.10 6.92
CA PRO A 114 -1.34 25.48 7.30
C PRO A 114 -2.73 25.63 7.93
N GLU A 115 -3.68 24.80 7.47
CA GLU A 115 -5.09 24.86 7.86
C GLU A 115 -5.52 23.80 8.88
N SER A 116 -4.70 22.74 9.09
CA SER A 116 -5.12 21.59 9.88
C SER A 116 -3.94 20.70 10.31
N LYS A 117 -4.23 19.74 11.18
CA LYS A 117 -3.34 18.64 11.53
C LYS A 117 -4.04 17.31 11.27
N VAL A 118 -3.33 16.36 10.69
CA VAL A 118 -3.86 15.04 10.32
C VAL A 118 -2.91 13.95 10.81
N MET A 119 -3.41 13.01 11.57
CA MET A 119 -2.66 11.82 11.99
C MET A 119 -2.95 10.64 11.05
N TYR A 120 -4.21 10.42 10.72
CA TYR A 120 -4.63 9.31 9.85
C TYR A 120 -5.18 9.84 8.54
N PHE A 121 -4.64 9.34 7.43
CA PHE A 121 -5.19 9.58 6.10
C PHE A 121 -6.17 8.44 5.79
N GLU A 122 -7.44 8.79 5.63
CA GLU A 122 -8.51 7.82 5.36
C GLU A 122 -8.40 7.26 3.95
N CYS A 123 -8.57 5.95 3.81
CA CYS A 123 -8.75 5.29 2.52
C CYS A 123 -10.21 5.37 2.09
N ASP A 124 -10.47 5.39 0.78
CA ASP A 124 -11.83 5.46 0.27
C ASP A 124 -12.63 4.19 0.63
N LYS A 125 -13.82 4.38 1.21
CA LYS A 125 -14.64 3.28 1.71
C LYS A 125 -15.04 2.30 0.60
N LYS A 126 -15.43 2.77 -0.58
CA LYS A 126 -15.86 1.91 -1.69
C LYS A 126 -14.67 1.10 -2.21
N VAL A 127 -13.52 1.75 -2.37
CA VAL A 127 -12.27 1.09 -2.79
C VAL A 127 -11.86 0.03 -1.78
N CYS A 128 -11.86 0.35 -0.48
CA CYS A 128 -11.51 -0.58 0.60
C CYS A 128 -12.48 -1.77 0.66
N ASP A 129 -13.79 -1.52 0.58
CA ASP A 129 -14.80 -2.59 0.63
C ASP A 129 -14.65 -3.53 -0.58
N THR A 130 -14.38 -2.99 -1.77
CA THR A 130 -14.16 -3.80 -2.98
C THR A 130 -12.88 -4.62 -2.88
N LEU A 131 -11.75 -4.03 -2.41
CA LEU A 131 -10.50 -4.75 -2.15
C LEU A 131 -10.70 -5.88 -1.13
N TYR A 132 -11.40 -5.57 -0.04
CA TYR A 132 -11.69 -6.55 1.01
C TYR A 132 -12.51 -7.72 0.48
N ASN A 133 -13.60 -7.45 -0.24
CA ASN A 133 -14.45 -8.49 -0.83
C ASN A 133 -13.68 -9.34 -1.86
N SER A 134 -12.79 -8.72 -2.63
CA SER A 134 -11.90 -9.43 -3.55
C SER A 134 -10.90 -10.34 -2.81
N ALA A 135 -10.32 -9.84 -1.72
CA ALA A 135 -9.39 -10.61 -0.91
C ALA A 135 -10.05 -11.79 -0.18
N GLN A 136 -11.31 -11.64 0.24
CA GLN A 136 -12.08 -12.72 0.90
C GLN A 136 -12.30 -13.97 0.00
N LYS A 137 -12.09 -13.84 -1.31
CA LYS A 137 -12.18 -14.97 -2.26
C LYS A 137 -10.92 -15.84 -2.25
N LEU A 138 -9.84 -15.38 -1.62
CA LEU A 138 -8.63 -16.17 -1.51
C LEU A 138 -8.81 -17.32 -0.51
N GLU A 139 -8.54 -18.52 -0.96
CA GLU A 139 -8.59 -19.72 -0.09
C GLU A 139 -7.46 -19.67 0.95
N ASN A 140 -7.73 -20.17 2.15
CA ASN A 140 -6.75 -20.31 3.24
C ASN A 140 -6.00 -19.01 3.55
N THR A 141 -6.69 -17.86 3.43
CA THR A 141 -6.12 -16.54 3.67
C THR A 141 -7.04 -15.75 4.59
N ARG A 142 -6.51 -15.32 5.72
CA ARG A 142 -7.21 -14.39 6.60
C ARG A 142 -7.11 -13.00 6.01
N VAL A 143 -8.20 -12.24 6.06
CA VAL A 143 -8.27 -10.87 5.56
C VAL A 143 -8.78 -9.97 6.67
N GLU A 144 -8.00 -8.97 7.01
CA GLU A 144 -8.36 -8.00 8.04
C GLU A 144 -8.43 -6.58 7.47
N LYS A 145 -9.28 -5.76 8.06
CA LYS A 145 -9.31 -4.32 7.85
C LYS A 145 -8.71 -3.62 9.06
N GLY A 146 -7.84 -2.63 8.83
CA GLY A 146 -7.25 -1.88 9.93
C GLY A 146 -6.30 -0.80 9.48
N THR A 147 -5.57 -0.21 10.42
CA THR A 147 -4.55 0.80 10.14
C THR A 147 -3.28 0.15 9.61
N VAL A 148 -2.68 0.77 8.59
CA VAL A 148 -1.32 0.46 8.14
C VAL A 148 -0.41 1.65 8.45
N ALA A 149 0.76 1.38 9.03
CA ALA A 149 1.73 2.39 9.40
C ALA A 149 2.87 2.43 8.37
N SER A 150 3.22 3.62 7.89
CA SER A 150 4.31 3.81 6.91
C SER A 150 5.44 4.64 7.49
N GLY A 151 6.68 4.34 7.09
CA GLY A 151 7.86 5.14 7.46
C GLY A 151 9.08 4.78 6.63
N ASP A 152 10.08 5.67 6.61
CA ASP A 152 11.31 5.49 5.82
C ASP A 152 12.35 4.58 6.51
N ILE A 153 11.90 3.69 7.38
CA ILE A 153 12.74 2.73 8.11
C ILE A 153 12.16 1.34 7.99
N PHE A 154 12.96 0.38 7.50
CA PHE A 154 12.61 -1.03 7.58
C PHE A 154 12.68 -1.50 9.04
N ILE A 155 11.54 -1.79 9.65
CA ILE A 155 11.43 -2.14 11.07
C ILE A 155 11.65 -3.64 11.24
N SER A 156 12.87 -4.06 11.54
CA SER A 156 13.24 -5.45 11.78
C SER A 156 13.10 -5.90 13.24
N GLU A 157 13.20 -4.96 14.19
CA GLU A 157 13.15 -5.26 15.61
C GLU A 157 11.73 -5.50 16.12
N ARG A 158 11.47 -6.68 16.70
CA ARG A 158 10.17 -7.04 17.27
C ARG A 158 9.60 -6.00 18.23
N ARG A 159 10.41 -5.45 19.13
CA ARG A 159 9.96 -4.43 20.09
C ARG A 159 9.46 -3.16 19.42
N LYS A 160 10.14 -2.71 18.35
CA LYS A 160 9.73 -1.52 17.60
C LYS A 160 8.43 -1.78 16.85
N ARG A 161 8.26 -2.98 16.27
CA ARG A 161 7.01 -3.40 15.62
C ARG A 161 5.84 -3.35 16.60
N ILE A 162 5.97 -3.99 17.76
CA ILE A 162 4.94 -3.98 18.82
C ILE A 162 4.59 -2.54 19.21
N LYS A 163 5.61 -1.70 19.44
CA LYS A 163 5.39 -0.30 19.82
C LYS A 163 4.60 0.47 18.74
N ILE A 164 4.90 0.26 17.45
CA ILE A 164 4.15 0.89 16.35
C ILE A 164 2.70 0.38 16.36
N GLY A 165 2.50 -0.93 16.48
CA GLY A 165 1.17 -1.54 16.56
C GLY A 165 0.32 -0.97 17.70
N GLU A 166 0.90 -0.85 18.90
CA GLU A 166 0.22 -0.30 20.09
C GLU A 166 -0.03 1.21 19.96
N THR A 167 0.98 1.98 19.49
CA THR A 167 0.88 3.45 19.39
C THR A 167 -0.20 3.88 18.41
N PHE A 168 -0.31 3.20 17.27
CA PHE A 168 -1.21 3.59 16.18
C PHE A 168 -2.39 2.63 15.97
N ASN A 169 -2.57 1.64 16.84
CA ASN A 169 -3.51 0.54 16.65
C ASN A 169 -3.40 -0.08 15.23
N ALA A 170 -2.15 -0.20 14.75
CA ALA A 170 -1.84 -0.66 13.41
C ALA A 170 -1.76 -2.19 13.33
N LEU A 171 -2.12 -2.76 12.19
CA LEU A 171 -1.99 -4.19 11.89
C LEU A 171 -0.67 -4.51 11.18
N ALA A 172 -0.23 -3.62 10.31
CA ALA A 172 0.94 -3.81 9.47
C ALA A 172 1.76 -2.52 9.35
N CYS A 173 3.04 -2.69 9.01
CA CYS A 173 3.98 -1.59 8.77
C CYS A 173 4.73 -1.82 7.44
N GLU A 174 4.86 -0.74 6.66
CA GLU A 174 5.53 -0.72 5.37
C GLU A 174 6.12 0.68 5.11
N MET A 175 6.43 1.06 3.86
CA MET A 175 7.23 2.27 3.63
C MET A 175 6.62 3.28 2.63
N GLU A 176 5.41 3.08 2.10
CA GLU A 176 4.83 3.90 1.00
C GLU A 176 3.37 4.34 1.22
N GLY A 177 2.54 3.47 1.80
CA GLY A 177 1.09 3.61 1.77
C GLY A 177 0.57 4.94 2.32
N ALA A 178 1.13 5.41 3.45
CA ALA A 178 0.71 6.68 4.03
C ALA A 178 1.09 7.87 3.15
N ALA A 179 2.26 7.84 2.48
CA ALA A 179 2.66 8.92 1.58
C ALA A 179 1.76 8.98 0.33
N ILE A 180 1.33 7.82 -0.20
CA ILE A 180 0.39 7.76 -1.33
C ILE A 180 -0.98 8.29 -0.90
N ALA A 181 -1.52 7.81 0.23
CA ALA A 181 -2.80 8.27 0.74
C ALA A 181 -2.78 9.76 1.11
N HIS A 182 -1.67 10.27 1.65
CA HIS A 182 -1.46 11.68 1.90
C HIS A 182 -1.59 12.51 0.61
N VAL A 183 -0.91 12.11 -0.47
CA VAL A 183 -1.03 12.79 -1.78
C VAL A 183 -2.47 12.69 -2.31
N CYS A 184 -3.08 11.51 -2.25
CA CYS A 184 -4.45 11.28 -2.69
C CYS A 184 -5.45 12.16 -1.92
N SER A 185 -5.29 12.28 -0.59
CA SER A 185 -6.10 13.18 0.24
C SER A 185 -5.97 14.64 -0.18
N ARG A 186 -4.76 15.10 -0.51
CA ARG A 186 -4.53 16.51 -0.94
C ARG A 186 -5.00 16.80 -2.37
N THR A 187 -5.19 15.75 -3.17
CA THR A 187 -5.64 15.85 -4.57
C THR A 187 -7.08 15.36 -4.78
N GLU A 188 -7.77 14.98 -3.68
CA GLU A 188 -9.15 14.50 -3.67
C GLU A 188 -9.37 13.26 -4.57
N VAL A 189 -8.33 12.42 -4.72
CA VAL A 189 -8.42 11.17 -5.47
C VAL A 189 -8.65 10.00 -4.52
N PRO A 190 -9.71 9.18 -4.73
CA PRO A 190 -9.95 7.98 -3.93
C PRO A 190 -8.73 7.05 -3.92
N CYS A 191 -8.37 6.49 -2.77
CA CYS A 191 -7.27 5.53 -2.68
C CYS A 191 -7.61 4.31 -1.81
N GLY A 192 -6.89 3.22 -2.07
CA GLY A 192 -6.90 2.01 -1.25
C GLY A 192 -5.49 1.43 -1.11
N ILE A 193 -5.20 0.88 0.06
CA ILE A 193 -3.91 0.28 0.37
C ILE A 193 -4.13 -1.20 0.68
N LEU A 194 -3.46 -2.06 -0.09
CA LEU A 194 -3.51 -3.51 0.01
C LEU A 194 -2.14 -4.05 0.39
N ARG A 195 -2.08 -4.85 1.44
CA ARG A 195 -0.83 -5.47 1.92
C ARG A 195 -0.99 -6.96 2.15
N ALA A 196 -0.06 -7.75 1.62
CA ALA A 196 0.12 -9.14 2.03
C ALA A 196 1.26 -9.20 3.06
N ILE A 197 1.02 -9.89 4.17
CA ILE A 197 1.99 -9.97 5.25
C ILE A 197 3.14 -10.90 4.83
N SER A 198 4.35 -10.34 4.73
CA SER A 198 5.57 -11.05 4.34
C SER A 198 6.37 -11.57 5.52
N ASP A 199 6.25 -10.92 6.68
CA ASP A 199 6.95 -11.26 7.91
C ASP A 199 6.10 -10.85 9.12
N ASP A 200 6.16 -11.64 10.18
CA ASP A 200 5.35 -11.43 11.38
C ASP A 200 6.20 -11.22 12.64
N LEU A 201 5.53 -11.11 13.79
CA LEU A 201 6.15 -10.92 15.09
C LEU A 201 6.85 -12.20 15.62
N ASN A 202 6.58 -13.35 15.00
CA ASN A 202 7.28 -14.59 15.33
C ASN A 202 8.63 -14.58 14.62
N GLU A 203 9.72 -14.52 15.37
CA GLU A 203 11.09 -14.53 14.84
C GLU A 203 11.40 -15.86 14.14
N ASN A 204 10.85 -16.10 12.97
CA ASN A 204 11.26 -17.20 12.10
C ASN A 204 12.59 -16.83 11.44
N LYS A 205 13.68 -16.95 12.22
CA LYS A 205 15.05 -16.81 11.73
C LYS A 205 15.30 -17.88 10.67
N GLY A 206 15.34 -17.48 9.41
CA GLY A 206 15.76 -18.35 8.31
C GLY A 206 14.84 -18.40 7.11
N MET A 207 13.75 -17.67 7.08
CA MET A 207 12.91 -17.62 5.91
C MET A 207 13.42 -16.57 4.92
N ASP A 208 13.57 -16.99 3.68
CA ASP A 208 14.02 -16.16 2.57
C ASP A 208 12.96 -15.08 2.28
N PHE A 209 13.25 -13.83 2.67
CA PHE A 209 12.37 -12.67 2.44
C PHE A 209 11.92 -12.57 0.97
N VAL A 210 12.83 -12.87 0.02
CA VAL A 210 12.52 -12.84 -1.41
C VAL A 210 11.43 -13.86 -1.74
N LYS A 211 11.52 -15.08 -1.22
CA LYS A 211 10.51 -16.13 -1.45
C LYS A 211 9.16 -15.75 -0.86
N PHE A 212 9.13 -15.08 0.30
CA PHE A 212 7.86 -14.57 0.86
C PHE A 212 7.27 -13.44 0.05
N CYS A 213 8.10 -12.51 -0.42
CA CYS A 213 7.64 -11.47 -1.34
C CYS A 213 7.02 -12.08 -2.60
N GLU A 214 7.63 -13.13 -3.18
CA GLU A 214 7.07 -13.82 -4.35
C GLU A 214 5.70 -14.47 -4.06
N MET A 215 5.57 -15.15 -2.93
CA MET A 215 4.30 -15.78 -2.55
C MET A 215 3.22 -14.73 -2.26
N SER A 216 3.58 -13.68 -1.55
CA SER A 216 2.68 -12.59 -1.15
C SER A 216 2.24 -11.77 -2.36
N SER A 217 3.14 -11.51 -3.31
CA SER A 217 2.81 -10.79 -4.56
C SER A 217 1.78 -11.52 -5.39
N LYS A 218 1.80 -12.86 -5.44
CA LYS A 218 0.77 -13.65 -6.15
C LYS A 218 -0.62 -13.42 -5.57
N LYS A 219 -0.74 -13.30 -4.24
CA LYS A 219 -2.01 -13.01 -3.58
C LYS A 219 -2.51 -11.61 -3.90
N THR A 220 -1.65 -10.60 -3.82
CA THR A 220 -2.03 -9.23 -4.13
C THR A 220 -2.43 -9.07 -5.61
N VAL A 221 -1.73 -9.74 -6.53
CA VAL A 221 -2.10 -9.78 -7.97
C VAL A 221 -3.50 -10.35 -8.17
N ALA A 222 -3.83 -11.47 -7.50
CA ALA A 222 -5.16 -12.07 -7.58
C ALA A 222 -6.25 -11.13 -7.05
N VAL A 223 -6.00 -10.47 -5.91
CA VAL A 223 -6.92 -9.49 -5.34
C VAL A 223 -7.12 -8.30 -6.26
N VAL A 224 -6.04 -7.73 -6.80
CA VAL A 224 -6.10 -6.59 -7.74
C VAL A 224 -6.86 -6.96 -9.01
N SER A 225 -6.60 -8.16 -9.57
CA SER A 225 -7.32 -8.63 -10.76
C SER A 225 -8.82 -8.75 -10.53
N ASP A 226 -9.25 -9.31 -9.38
CA ASP A 226 -10.67 -9.40 -9.03
C ASP A 226 -11.26 -8.03 -8.69
N PHE A 227 -10.51 -7.16 -7.99
CA PHE A 227 -10.91 -5.78 -7.71
C PHE A 227 -11.24 -5.01 -9.00
N VAL A 228 -10.38 -5.10 -10.02
CA VAL A 228 -10.58 -4.43 -11.31
C VAL A 228 -11.90 -4.83 -11.96
N ASN A 229 -12.35 -6.07 -11.78
CA ASN A 229 -13.64 -6.53 -12.31
C ASN A 229 -14.85 -5.93 -11.60
N ASN A 230 -14.71 -5.57 -10.32
CA ASN A 230 -15.83 -5.27 -9.43
C ASN A 230 -15.94 -3.79 -9.01
N ILE A 231 -14.97 -2.93 -9.37
CA ILE A 231 -14.98 -1.51 -9.03
C ILE A 231 -15.85 -0.65 -9.95
#